data_99fcc49fa21d620a87ed5205fe186fe4
#
_entry.id   99fcc49fa21d620a87ed5205fe186fe4
#
_cell.length_a   1.000
_cell.length_b   1.000
_cell.length_c   1.000
_cell.angle_alpha   90.00
_cell.angle_beta   90.00
_cell.angle_gamma   90.00
#
_symmetry.space_group_name_H-M   'P 1'
#
loop_
_entity.id
_entity.type
_entity.pdbx_description
1 polymer ?
#
loop_
_entity_poly.entity_id
_entity_poly.type
_entity_poly.pdbx_seq_one_letter_code
_entity_poly.pdbx_strand_id
1 'polypeptide(L)'
;ARELENKGANDFGSIMRYEPLISATGASGGSGNGKSGFDRGGYTGYNIRGMESNRVGIDVDGIAQPNATGRGYVGRAGLNTFGIGRDYIDPYMYGSVDIQSGATSTETANSAIGGNVSFRPKSADDYLRPGKTSAFGYRSGYDSADRSWHNGVTVAGGDEFLRGILVYSRRDGQETENNSGTVDAYPANWHSDAFLASGIWQPNDEHKLTSTFDYYH
;
A
#
# COMPACT_ATOMS: atom_id res chain seq x y z
N ALA A 1 6.80 1.29 -10.48
CA ALA A 1 6.48 -0.12 -10.31
C ALA A 1 7.72 -1.02 -10.26
N ARG A 2 8.54 -1.10 -11.30
CA ARG A 2 9.72 -1.98 -11.34
C ARG A 2 10.73 -1.74 -10.20
N GLU A 3 10.89 -0.50 -9.78
CA GLU A 3 11.84 -0.18 -8.70
C GLU A 3 11.35 -0.69 -7.34
N LEU A 4 10.07 -0.50 -7.03
CA LEU A 4 9.43 -1.06 -5.84
C LEU A 4 9.49 -2.59 -5.86
N GLU A 5 9.26 -3.16 -7.02
CA GLU A 5 9.35 -4.60 -7.25
C GLU A 5 10.76 -5.13 -7.02
N ASN A 6 11.77 -4.45 -7.53
CA ASN A 6 13.18 -4.82 -7.36
C ASN A 6 13.67 -4.65 -5.91
N LYS A 7 13.09 -3.72 -5.16
CA LYS A 7 13.38 -3.51 -3.74
C LYS A 7 12.69 -4.55 -2.84
N GLY A 8 11.91 -5.48 -3.40
CA GLY A 8 11.21 -6.51 -2.63
C GLY A 8 10.15 -5.95 -1.69
N ALA A 9 9.51 -4.85 -2.09
CA ALA A 9 8.46 -4.22 -1.30
C ALA A 9 7.22 -5.13 -1.23
N ASN A 10 7.02 -5.78 -0.10
CA ASN A 10 5.92 -6.69 0.14
C ASN A 10 4.78 -6.05 0.94
N ASP A 11 5.07 -4.97 1.65
CA ASP A 11 4.13 -4.20 2.45
C ASP A 11 4.42 -2.70 2.34
N PHE A 12 3.55 -1.92 2.94
CA PHE A 12 3.65 -0.47 2.97
C PHE A 12 4.94 0.05 3.61
N GLY A 13 5.44 -0.66 4.61
CA GLY A 13 6.64 -0.24 5.32
C GLY A 13 7.91 -0.60 4.59
N SER A 14 7.92 -1.72 3.91
CA SER A 14 9.09 -2.14 3.13
C SER A 14 9.36 -1.22 1.92
N ILE A 15 8.35 -0.49 1.45
CA ILE A 15 8.51 0.55 0.43
C ILE A 15 9.54 1.61 0.88
N MET A 16 9.53 1.95 2.17
CA MET A 16 10.35 3.02 2.74
C MET A 16 11.72 2.55 3.23
N ARG A 17 12.01 1.24 3.18
CA ARG A 17 13.25 0.67 3.74
C ARG A 17 14.54 1.32 3.24
N TYR A 18 14.52 1.83 2.03
CA TYR A 18 15.72 2.41 1.39
C TYR A 18 15.65 3.93 1.26
N GLU A 19 14.63 4.56 1.84
CA GLU A 19 14.49 6.01 1.79
C GLU A 19 15.07 6.63 3.06
N PRO A 20 16.15 7.45 2.92
CA PRO A 20 16.75 8.12 4.07
C PRO A 20 15.74 9.12 4.66
N LEU A 21 15.73 9.25 5.99
CA LEU A 21 14.87 10.17 6.74
C LEU A 21 13.38 9.82 6.77
N ILE A 22 12.99 8.65 6.22
CA ILE A 22 11.63 8.15 6.25
C ILE A 22 11.64 6.77 6.88
N SER A 23 10.75 6.55 7.82
CA SER A 23 10.49 5.24 8.37
C SER A 23 9.00 4.97 8.40
N ALA A 24 8.64 3.72 8.31
CA ALA A 24 7.27 3.28 8.52
C ALA A 24 7.19 2.55 9.86
N THR A 25 6.32 3.02 10.72
CA THR A 25 6.07 2.36 12.01
C THR A 25 5.14 1.18 11.78
N GLY A 26 5.51 0.02 12.27
CA GLY A 26 4.64 -1.15 12.25
C GLY A 26 4.92 -2.15 11.13
N ALA A 27 5.76 -1.81 10.17
CA ALA A 27 6.05 -2.70 9.09
C ALA A 27 7.28 -3.56 9.36
N SER A 28 7.07 -4.79 9.63
CA SER A 28 8.06 -5.83 9.44
C SER A 28 7.33 -7.12 9.09
N GLY A 29 7.35 -7.43 7.81
CA GLY A 29 6.88 -8.70 7.32
C GLY A 29 5.43 -9.02 7.69
N GLY A 30 4.53 -8.57 6.90
CA GLY A 30 3.14 -8.97 6.98
C GLY A 30 2.19 -7.93 7.55
N SER A 31 1.00 -8.04 7.08
CA SER A 31 -0.12 -7.23 7.52
C SER A 31 -0.36 -7.48 9.00
N GLY A 32 -0.24 -6.44 9.74
CA GLY A 32 -0.50 -6.50 11.16
C GLY A 32 0.61 -7.24 11.89
N ASN A 33 1.47 -6.51 12.47
CA ASN A 33 2.49 -6.99 13.37
C ASN A 33 1.92 -7.65 14.59
N GLY A 34 1.07 -8.62 14.45
CA GLY A 34 0.64 -9.57 15.45
C GLY A 34 0.68 -9.21 16.93
N LYS A 35 0.92 -7.97 17.23
CA LYS A 35 1.10 -7.49 18.58
C LYS A 35 -0.20 -7.37 19.35
N SER A 36 -1.32 -7.34 18.67
CA SER A 36 -2.64 -7.54 19.29
C SER A 36 -3.64 -8.00 18.24
N GLY A 37 -4.63 -8.78 18.63
CA GLY A 37 -5.75 -9.13 17.76
C GLY A 37 -6.58 -7.94 17.26
N PHE A 38 -6.21 -6.74 17.66
CA PHE A 38 -6.78 -5.47 17.22
C PHE A 38 -6.02 -4.82 16.06
N ASP A 39 -4.77 -5.23 15.83
CA ASP A 39 -3.91 -4.69 14.78
C ASP A 39 -3.94 -5.49 13.47
N ARG A 40 -4.85 -6.44 13.36
CA ARG A 40 -5.00 -7.24 12.14
C ARG A 40 -5.41 -6.42 10.91
N GLY A 41 -5.87 -5.20 11.13
CA GLY A 41 -6.15 -4.24 10.06
C GLY A 41 -4.93 -3.43 9.61
N GLY A 42 -3.73 -3.75 10.15
CA GLY A 42 -2.49 -3.10 9.77
C GLY A 42 -2.49 -1.57 10.00
N TYR A 43 -1.89 -1.10 11.08
CA TYR A 43 -1.56 0.31 11.20
C TYR A 43 -0.15 0.55 10.71
N THR A 44 0.00 1.14 9.54
CA THR A 44 1.28 1.68 9.10
C THR A 44 1.18 3.21 9.06
N GLY A 45 1.90 3.87 9.95
CA GLY A 45 2.14 5.30 9.88
C GLY A 45 3.49 5.55 9.24
N TYR A 46 3.58 6.57 8.42
CA TYR A 46 4.86 7.07 7.97
C TYR A 46 5.40 8.09 8.94
N ASN A 47 6.70 7.99 9.22
CA ASN A 47 7.46 9.01 9.94
C ASN A 47 8.39 9.68 8.94
N ILE A 48 8.18 10.96 8.70
CA ILE A 48 9.01 11.79 7.85
C ILE A 48 9.71 12.83 8.74
N ARG A 49 11.02 12.69 8.91
CA ARG A 49 11.84 13.60 9.72
C ARG A 49 11.32 13.84 11.15
N GLY A 50 10.81 12.78 11.79
CA GLY A 50 10.27 12.86 13.14
C GLY A 50 8.79 13.22 13.24
N MET A 51 8.13 13.54 12.14
CA MET A 51 6.68 13.75 12.12
C MET A 51 5.98 12.46 11.68
N GLU A 52 5.05 12.00 12.47
CA GLU A 52 4.40 10.68 12.27
C GLU A 52 2.88 10.74 12.39
N SER A 53 2.26 9.62 12.10
CA SER A 53 0.82 9.40 12.20
C SER A 53 0.02 10.35 11.28
N ASN A 54 -1.02 10.98 11.79
CA ASN A 54 -1.89 11.87 11.02
C ASN A 54 -1.24 13.20 10.60
N ARG A 55 0.02 13.43 10.99
CA ARG A 55 0.80 14.59 10.51
C ARG A 55 1.39 14.37 9.13
N VAL A 56 1.42 13.12 8.67
CA VAL A 56 1.79 12.75 7.31
C VAL A 56 0.52 12.40 6.54
N GLY A 57 0.29 13.09 5.43
CA GLY A 57 -0.81 12.80 4.52
C GLY A 57 -0.56 11.51 3.74
N ILE A 58 -1.61 10.82 3.41
CA ILE A 58 -1.59 9.70 2.48
C ILE A 58 -2.72 9.93 1.50
N ASP A 59 -2.42 9.87 0.23
CA ASP A 59 -3.44 9.89 -0.83
C ASP A 59 -3.24 8.75 -1.82
N VAL A 60 -4.33 8.34 -2.42
CA VAL A 60 -4.36 7.37 -3.51
C VAL A 60 -5.05 8.04 -4.68
N ASP A 61 -4.36 8.17 -5.79
CA ASP A 61 -4.86 8.84 -7.00
C ASP A 61 -5.40 10.26 -6.75
N GLY A 62 -4.71 11.00 -5.86
CA GLY A 62 -5.12 12.34 -5.43
C GLY A 62 -6.27 12.39 -4.40
N ILE A 63 -6.80 11.25 -3.99
CA ILE A 63 -7.86 11.16 -2.98
C ILE A 63 -7.22 10.92 -1.62
N ALA A 64 -7.35 11.90 -0.73
CA ALA A 64 -6.81 11.81 0.61
C ALA A 64 -7.44 10.64 1.38
N GLN A 65 -6.58 9.81 1.96
CA GLN A 65 -7.02 8.73 2.83
C GLN A 65 -7.50 9.29 4.18
N PRO A 66 -8.51 8.67 4.79
CA PRO A 66 -8.99 9.11 6.09
C PRO A 66 -7.87 9.04 7.13
N ASN A 67 -7.92 9.95 8.09
CA ASN A 67 -7.02 9.91 9.22
C ASN A 67 -7.19 8.61 10.00
N ALA A 68 -6.09 8.09 10.52
CA ALA A 68 -6.14 6.96 11.43
C ALA A 68 -6.99 7.36 12.65
N THR A 69 -8.02 6.58 12.92
CA THR A 69 -8.85 6.78 14.11
C THR A 69 -8.26 5.99 15.27
N GLY A 70 -7.94 6.67 16.37
CA GLY A 70 -7.50 6.01 17.58
C GLY A 70 -8.66 5.23 18.22
N ARG A 71 -8.55 3.91 18.36
CA ARG A 71 -9.32 3.21 19.38
C ARG A 71 -8.63 3.41 20.71
N GLY A 72 -9.23 4.19 21.59
CA GLY A 72 -8.75 4.31 22.94
C GLY A 72 -9.01 3.03 23.71
N TYR A 73 -7.95 2.34 24.13
CA TYR A 73 -8.05 1.34 25.18
C TYR A 73 -7.66 1.97 26.50
N VAL A 74 -8.61 2.06 27.40
CA VAL A 74 -8.36 2.53 28.76
C VAL A 74 -7.88 1.35 29.60
N GLY A 75 -6.58 1.08 29.54
CA GLY A 75 -5.92 0.12 30.41
C GLY A 75 -5.33 0.79 31.65
N ARG A 76 -4.86 0.00 32.62
CA ARG A 76 -4.20 0.46 33.84
C ARG A 76 -2.97 1.37 33.64
N ALA A 77 -2.47 1.48 32.43
CA ALA A 77 -1.26 2.23 32.07
C ALA A 77 -1.51 3.49 31.25
N GLY A 78 -2.75 3.95 31.11
CA GLY A 78 -3.09 5.15 30.34
C GLY A 78 -3.78 4.87 29.01
N LEU A 79 -4.10 5.92 28.29
CA LEU A 79 -4.78 5.88 27.00
C LEU A 79 -3.78 5.47 25.90
N ASN A 80 -3.78 4.22 25.50
CA ASN A 80 -3.08 3.80 24.28
C ASN A 80 -4.03 3.99 23.09
N THR A 81 -3.73 4.98 22.27
CA THR A 81 -4.41 5.19 21.00
C THR A 81 -3.68 4.41 19.92
N PHE A 82 -4.25 3.29 19.50
CA PHE A 82 -3.80 2.59 18.30
C PHE A 82 -4.52 3.18 17.10
N GLY A 83 -3.76 3.59 16.09
CA GLY A 83 -4.35 4.03 14.84
C GLY A 83 -4.91 2.83 14.08
N ILE A 84 -6.15 2.92 13.62
CA ILE A 84 -6.78 1.93 12.74
C ILE A 84 -7.10 2.62 11.43
N GLY A 85 -6.83 1.95 10.32
CA GLY A 85 -7.52 2.28 9.09
C GLY A 85 -6.75 3.04 8.04
N ARG A 86 -5.44 2.80 7.89
CA ARG A 86 -4.69 3.38 6.77
C ARG A 86 -4.04 2.37 5.84
N ASP A 87 -4.10 1.08 6.13
CA ASP A 87 -3.24 0.06 5.50
C ASP A 87 -3.97 -0.93 4.62
N TYR A 88 -5.19 -0.64 4.24
CA TYR A 88 -5.95 -1.47 3.32
C TYR A 88 -5.47 -1.30 1.88
N ILE A 89 -4.16 -1.51 1.67
CA ILE A 89 -3.52 -1.25 0.39
C ILE A 89 -2.47 -2.32 0.12
N ASP A 90 -2.58 -3.01 -1.02
CA ASP A 90 -1.53 -3.90 -1.49
C ASP A 90 -0.54 -3.14 -2.38
N PRO A 91 0.78 -3.11 -2.06
CA PRO A 91 1.79 -2.45 -2.88
C PRO A 91 1.81 -2.89 -4.35
N TYR A 92 1.37 -4.10 -4.63
CA TYR A 92 1.29 -4.62 -6.00
C TYR A 92 0.29 -3.86 -6.90
N MET A 93 -0.69 -3.19 -6.30
CA MET A 93 -1.70 -2.40 -7.02
C MET A 93 -1.14 -1.09 -7.58
N TYR A 94 0.01 -0.62 -7.09
CA TYR A 94 0.51 0.72 -7.41
C TYR A 94 1.62 0.72 -8.44
N GLY A 95 1.56 1.72 -9.32
CA GLY A 95 2.54 2.00 -10.35
C GLY A 95 3.70 2.85 -9.83
N SER A 96 3.41 3.84 -8.98
CA SER A 96 4.41 4.69 -8.35
C SER A 96 3.97 5.16 -6.97
N VAL A 97 4.96 5.55 -6.18
CA VAL A 97 4.78 6.20 -4.89
C VAL A 97 5.66 7.44 -4.87
N ASP A 98 5.04 8.59 -4.65
CA ASP A 98 5.72 9.87 -4.56
C ASP A 98 5.68 10.38 -3.11
N ILE A 99 6.84 10.83 -2.61
CA ILE A 99 6.98 11.26 -1.24
C ILE A 99 7.45 12.70 -1.21
N GLN A 100 6.68 13.54 -0.58
CA GLN A 100 7.00 14.94 -0.33
C GLN A 100 7.23 15.16 1.15
N SER A 101 8.38 15.72 1.52
CA SER A 101 8.70 16.07 2.90
C SER A 101 8.45 17.56 3.15
N GLY A 102 7.91 17.88 4.32
CA GLY A 102 7.59 19.26 4.72
C GLY A 102 6.13 19.63 4.51
N ALA A 103 5.79 20.87 4.78
CA ALA A 103 4.42 21.35 4.63
C ALA A 103 3.96 21.22 3.16
N THR A 104 2.87 20.52 2.97
CA THR A 104 2.26 20.34 1.65
C THR A 104 1.28 21.45 1.35
N SER A 105 1.06 21.76 0.07
CA SER A 105 0.01 22.69 -0.33
C SER A 105 -1.37 22.11 -0.03
N THR A 106 -2.36 22.98 0.08
CA THR A 106 -3.77 22.59 0.31
C THR A 106 -4.34 21.73 -0.82
N GLU A 107 -3.68 21.69 -1.99
CA GLU A 107 -4.08 20.86 -3.13
C GLU A 107 -3.70 19.38 -2.94
N THR A 108 -2.63 19.10 -2.21
CA THR A 108 -2.07 17.74 -2.10
C THR A 108 -2.53 17.01 -0.84
N ALA A 109 -2.73 17.69 0.27
CA ALA A 109 -3.27 17.07 1.48
C ALA A 109 -3.78 18.11 2.47
N ASN A 110 -4.99 17.94 2.93
CA ASN A 110 -5.51 18.72 4.05
C ASN A 110 -4.74 18.39 5.34
N SER A 111 -4.02 19.35 5.87
CA SER A 111 -3.40 19.32 7.22
C SER A 111 -2.12 18.48 7.40
N ALA A 112 -1.43 18.03 6.38
CA ALA A 112 -0.18 17.31 6.53
C ALA A 112 1.00 18.26 6.73
N ILE A 113 1.46 18.41 7.96
CA ILE A 113 2.59 19.28 8.31
C ILE A 113 3.93 18.59 8.07
N GLY A 114 3.95 17.25 8.19
CA GLY A 114 5.17 16.44 8.08
C GLY A 114 5.53 16.06 6.66
N GLY A 115 4.58 16.07 5.77
CA GLY A 115 4.75 15.64 4.39
C GLY A 115 3.57 14.84 3.87
N ASN A 116 3.69 14.35 2.65
CA ASN A 116 2.66 13.55 2.00
C ASN A 116 3.25 12.36 1.27
N VAL A 117 2.54 11.24 1.29
CA VAL A 117 2.86 10.03 0.53
C VAL A 117 1.71 9.76 -0.43
N SER A 118 1.97 9.95 -1.72
CA SER A 118 0.98 9.81 -2.80
C SER A 118 1.18 8.50 -3.54
N PHE A 119 0.14 7.70 -3.62
CA PHE A 119 0.12 6.44 -4.34
C PHE A 119 -0.64 6.59 -5.65
N ARG A 120 0.00 6.23 -6.75
CA ARG A 120 -0.65 6.16 -8.05
C ARG A 120 -0.93 4.72 -8.42
N PRO A 121 -2.20 4.33 -8.64
CA PRO A 121 -2.55 2.99 -9.10
C PRO A 121 -1.87 2.62 -10.41
N LYS A 122 -1.69 1.33 -10.65
CA LYS A 122 -1.23 0.83 -11.95
C LYS A 122 -2.24 1.22 -13.03
N SER A 123 -1.71 1.64 -14.16
CA SER A 123 -2.47 2.06 -15.33
C SER A 123 -2.10 1.21 -16.55
N ALA A 124 -2.98 1.12 -17.53
CA ALA A 124 -2.67 0.48 -18.80
C ALA A 124 -1.44 1.11 -19.48
N ASP A 125 -1.25 2.42 -19.34
CA ASP A 125 -0.09 3.15 -19.88
C ASP A 125 1.25 2.69 -19.29
N ASP A 126 1.27 2.07 -18.11
CA ASP A 126 2.48 1.51 -17.50
C ASP A 126 2.95 0.23 -18.20
N TYR A 127 2.05 -0.47 -18.89
CA TYR A 127 2.28 -1.79 -19.49
C TYR A 127 2.21 -1.78 -21.01
N LEU A 128 1.32 -0.99 -21.60
CA LEU A 128 1.15 -0.90 -23.05
C LEU A 128 2.13 0.12 -23.61
N ARG A 129 3.19 -0.38 -24.23
CA ARG A 129 4.16 0.44 -24.96
C ARG A 129 3.62 0.73 -26.36
N PRO A 130 4.11 1.80 -27.05
CA PRO A 130 3.74 2.06 -28.43
C PRO A 130 3.88 0.80 -29.30
N GLY A 131 2.80 0.46 -30.02
CA GLY A 131 2.74 -0.72 -30.87
C GLY A 131 2.37 -2.04 -30.16
N LYS A 132 2.11 -2.02 -28.86
CA LYS A 132 1.59 -3.19 -28.12
C LYS A 132 0.16 -2.94 -27.67
N THR A 133 -0.71 -3.87 -28.05
CA THR A 133 -2.14 -3.83 -27.69
C THR A 133 -2.50 -4.70 -26.51
N SER A 134 -1.56 -5.47 -26.00
CA SER A 134 -1.78 -6.33 -24.84
C SER A 134 -0.51 -6.55 -24.04
N ALA A 135 -0.66 -6.74 -22.74
CA ALA A 135 0.43 -7.09 -21.83
C ALA A 135 -0.09 -8.04 -20.75
N PHE A 136 0.74 -8.96 -20.36
CA PHE A 136 0.50 -9.88 -19.25
C PHE A 136 1.69 -9.83 -18.30
N GLY A 137 1.43 -9.81 -17.01
CA GLY A 137 2.43 -9.87 -15.95
C GLY A 137 2.00 -10.84 -14.87
N TYR A 138 2.94 -11.65 -14.42
CA TYR A 138 2.78 -12.50 -13.25
C TYR A 138 3.96 -12.28 -12.32
N ARG A 139 3.67 -12.23 -11.03
CA ARG A 139 4.68 -12.16 -9.98
C ARG A 139 4.31 -13.11 -8.86
N SER A 140 5.30 -13.85 -8.38
CA SER A 140 5.21 -14.62 -7.15
C SER A 140 6.39 -14.27 -6.25
N GLY A 141 6.16 -14.24 -4.95
CA GLY A 141 7.18 -13.96 -3.95
C GLY A 141 6.91 -14.74 -2.67
N TYR A 142 7.97 -15.03 -1.96
CA TYR A 142 7.91 -15.65 -0.65
C TYR A 142 8.71 -14.81 0.35
N ASP A 143 8.12 -14.51 1.48
CA ASP A 143 8.79 -13.86 2.61
C ASP A 143 8.90 -14.87 3.76
N SER A 144 10.13 -15.10 4.19
CA SER A 144 10.41 -16.07 5.26
C SER A 144 10.12 -15.54 6.67
N ALA A 145 9.98 -14.23 6.83
CA ALA A 145 9.75 -13.61 8.13
C ALA A 145 8.38 -13.99 8.71
N ASP A 146 7.38 -14.08 7.87
CA ASP A 146 6.01 -14.46 8.22
C ASP A 146 5.50 -15.65 7.39
N ARG A 147 6.42 -16.34 6.71
CA ARG A 147 6.12 -17.47 5.81
C ARG A 147 5.04 -17.14 4.78
N SER A 148 5.00 -15.88 4.34
CA SER A 148 3.96 -15.44 3.43
C SER A 148 4.30 -15.71 1.97
N TRP A 149 3.27 -16.09 1.23
CA TRP A 149 3.28 -16.17 -0.22
C TRP A 149 2.49 -15.02 -0.82
N HIS A 150 3.09 -14.40 -1.80
CA HIS A 150 2.43 -13.39 -2.63
C HIS A 150 2.33 -13.88 -4.07
N ASN A 151 1.14 -13.79 -4.63
CA ASN A 151 0.89 -14.07 -6.04
C ASN A 151 0.11 -12.91 -6.64
N GLY A 152 0.65 -12.33 -7.70
CA GLY A 152 0.04 -11.20 -8.39
C GLY A 152 -0.04 -11.44 -9.90
N VAL A 153 -1.18 -11.09 -10.48
CA VAL A 153 -1.44 -11.16 -11.91
C VAL A 153 -1.86 -9.80 -12.41
N THR A 154 -1.32 -9.40 -13.55
CA THR A 154 -1.66 -8.16 -14.23
C THR A 154 -1.97 -8.45 -15.68
N VAL A 155 -3.10 -7.97 -16.17
CA VAL A 155 -3.49 -8.04 -17.57
C VAL A 155 -3.85 -6.64 -18.04
N ALA A 156 -3.23 -6.19 -19.13
CA ALA A 156 -3.56 -4.91 -19.74
C ALA A 156 -3.85 -5.13 -21.23
N GLY A 157 -4.79 -4.37 -21.76
CA GLY A 157 -5.15 -4.46 -23.17
C GLY A 157 -5.86 -3.23 -23.66
N GLY A 158 -5.84 -3.02 -24.98
CA GLY A 158 -6.51 -1.92 -25.64
C GLY A 158 -5.66 -1.25 -26.71
N ASP A 159 -6.13 -0.11 -27.14
CA ASP A 159 -5.52 0.73 -28.16
C ASP A 159 -5.33 2.19 -27.67
N GLU A 160 -5.07 3.11 -28.59
CA GLU A 160 -4.87 4.52 -28.28
C GLU A 160 -6.17 5.19 -27.78
N PHE A 161 -7.34 4.68 -28.16
CA PHE A 161 -8.64 5.26 -27.82
C PHE A 161 -9.22 4.69 -26.53
N LEU A 162 -9.10 3.37 -26.36
CA LEU A 162 -9.64 2.66 -25.20
C LEU A 162 -8.66 1.60 -24.73
N ARG A 163 -8.20 1.72 -23.51
CA ARG A 163 -7.28 0.77 -22.90
C ARG A 163 -7.61 0.55 -21.44
N GLY A 164 -7.33 -0.63 -20.95
CA GLY A 164 -7.63 -1.00 -19.57
C GLY A 164 -6.60 -1.93 -18.98
N ILE A 165 -6.64 -2.03 -17.66
CA ILE A 165 -5.80 -2.90 -16.86
C ILE A 165 -6.63 -3.58 -15.78
N LEU A 166 -6.34 -4.84 -15.54
CA LEU A 166 -6.83 -5.61 -14.41
C LEU A 166 -5.62 -6.13 -13.63
N VAL A 167 -5.65 -5.92 -12.34
CA VAL A 167 -4.60 -6.41 -11.42
C VAL A 167 -5.28 -7.18 -10.30
N TYR A 168 -4.77 -8.35 -10.01
CA TYR A 168 -5.19 -9.15 -8.87
C TYR A 168 -3.97 -9.54 -8.06
N SER A 169 -4.05 -9.46 -6.75
CA SER A 169 -3.01 -9.87 -5.83
C SER A 169 -3.61 -10.64 -4.69
N ARG A 170 -2.99 -11.76 -4.36
CA ARG A 170 -3.31 -12.54 -3.17
C ARG A 170 -2.06 -12.74 -2.34
N ARG A 171 -2.23 -12.57 -1.04
CA ARG A 171 -1.22 -12.85 -0.04
C ARG A 171 -1.78 -13.81 0.99
N ASP A 172 -1.01 -14.82 1.31
CA ASP A 172 -1.32 -15.79 2.37
C ASP A 172 -0.08 -15.85 3.28
N GLY A 173 -0.25 -15.74 4.58
CA GLY A 173 0.86 -15.77 5.52
C GLY A 173 0.43 -16.15 6.93
N GLN A 174 1.41 -16.14 7.82
CA GLN A 174 1.24 -16.40 9.24
C GLN A 174 1.82 -15.22 10.03
N GLU A 175 1.49 -15.13 11.29
CA GLU A 175 2.19 -14.19 12.17
C GLU A 175 3.67 -14.51 12.27
N THR A 176 4.49 -13.45 12.42
CA THR A 176 5.93 -13.60 12.62
C THR A 176 6.23 -14.37 13.91
N GLU A 177 7.15 -15.32 13.81
CA GLU A 177 7.66 -16.03 15.00
C GLU A 177 8.40 -15.04 15.92
N ASN A 178 8.18 -15.16 17.21
CA ASN A 178 8.97 -14.46 18.21
C ASN A 178 10.15 -15.34 18.66
N ASN A 179 11.27 -14.72 19.03
CA ASN A 179 12.42 -15.43 19.57
C ASN A 179 12.27 -15.76 21.07
N SER A 180 11.06 -15.71 21.63
CA SER A 180 10.81 -15.99 23.03
C SER A 180 10.50 -17.47 23.20
N GLY A 181 11.32 -18.16 23.99
CA GLY A 181 11.02 -19.54 24.40
C GLY A 181 9.94 -19.67 25.49
N THR A 182 9.38 -18.56 25.95
CA THR A 182 8.40 -18.53 27.06
C THR A 182 7.03 -17.98 26.69
N VAL A 183 6.91 -17.35 25.51
CA VAL A 183 5.64 -16.84 24.99
C VAL A 183 5.39 -17.51 23.66
N ASP A 184 4.34 -18.28 23.58
CA ASP A 184 3.93 -18.90 22.33
C ASP A 184 3.63 -17.81 21.28
N ALA A 185 4.23 -17.95 20.10
CA ALA A 185 3.83 -17.17 18.95
C ALA A 185 2.37 -17.52 18.65
N TYR A 186 1.55 -16.54 18.46
CA TYR A 186 0.17 -16.76 17.99
C TYR A 186 0.24 -17.08 16.49
N PRO A 187 0.08 -18.33 16.06
CA PRO A 187 0.11 -18.69 14.65
C PRO A 187 -1.23 -18.32 14.00
N ALA A 188 -1.53 -17.04 13.92
CA ALA A 188 -2.71 -16.59 13.21
C ALA A 188 -2.41 -16.59 11.72
N ASN A 189 -3.03 -17.49 10.99
CA ASN A 189 -3.04 -17.47 9.55
C ASN A 189 -3.83 -16.24 9.08
N TRP A 190 -3.31 -15.54 8.12
CA TRP A 190 -3.98 -14.41 7.49
C TRP A 190 -3.93 -14.54 5.97
N HIS A 191 -4.87 -13.96 5.31
CA HIS A 191 -4.86 -13.79 3.88
C HIS A 191 -5.41 -12.41 3.50
N SER A 192 -5.01 -11.93 2.37
CA SER A 192 -5.56 -10.72 1.79
C SER A 192 -5.72 -10.88 0.28
N ASP A 193 -6.80 -10.34 -0.23
CA ASP A 193 -7.11 -10.29 -1.65
C ASP A 193 -7.26 -8.82 -2.06
N ALA A 194 -6.57 -8.43 -3.12
CA ALA A 194 -6.66 -7.09 -3.68
C ALA A 194 -6.97 -7.17 -5.17
N PHE A 195 -7.85 -6.32 -5.63
CA PHE A 195 -8.26 -6.23 -7.03
C PHE A 195 -8.31 -4.78 -7.47
N LEU A 196 -7.67 -4.49 -8.60
CA LEU A 196 -7.68 -3.19 -9.25
C LEU A 196 -8.17 -3.35 -10.70
N ALA A 197 -9.12 -2.52 -11.09
CA ALA A 197 -9.53 -2.35 -12.48
C ALA A 197 -9.44 -0.87 -12.85
N SER A 198 -8.73 -0.56 -13.91
CA SER A 198 -8.65 0.81 -14.41
C SER A 198 -8.83 0.85 -15.91
N GLY A 199 -9.62 1.82 -16.39
CA GLY A 199 -9.89 2.07 -17.79
C GLY A 199 -9.54 3.50 -18.18
N ILE A 200 -9.00 3.67 -19.36
CA ILE A 200 -8.69 4.95 -19.97
C ILE A 200 -9.44 5.05 -21.28
N TRP A 201 -10.28 6.07 -21.40
CA TRP A 201 -10.93 6.44 -22.65
C TRP A 201 -10.41 7.78 -23.14
N GLN A 202 -9.82 7.79 -24.32
CA GLN A 202 -9.14 8.96 -24.89
C GLN A 202 -9.59 9.14 -26.34
N PRO A 203 -10.77 9.78 -26.57
CA PRO A 203 -11.31 9.95 -27.91
C PRO A 203 -10.49 10.90 -28.80
N ASN A 204 -9.66 11.75 -28.22
CA ASN A 204 -8.77 12.69 -28.89
C ASN A 204 -7.64 13.12 -27.94
N ASP A 205 -6.70 13.91 -28.44
CA ASP A 205 -5.53 14.37 -27.67
C ASP A 205 -5.89 15.36 -26.55
N GLU A 206 -7.06 15.98 -26.62
CA GLU A 206 -7.51 16.99 -25.64
C GLU A 206 -8.31 16.39 -24.47
N HIS A 207 -8.92 15.21 -24.67
CA HIS A 207 -9.82 14.62 -23.71
C HIS A 207 -9.35 13.23 -23.29
N LYS A 208 -9.10 13.07 -22.02
CA LYS A 208 -8.75 11.79 -21.39
C LYS A 208 -9.60 11.56 -20.15
N LEU A 209 -10.39 10.50 -20.16
CA LEU A 209 -11.15 10.06 -19.01
C LEU A 209 -10.49 8.79 -18.43
N THR A 210 -10.17 8.83 -17.16
CA THR A 210 -9.66 7.66 -16.42
C THR A 210 -10.67 7.28 -15.35
N SER A 211 -10.98 6.00 -15.26
CA SER A 211 -11.79 5.43 -14.20
C SER A 211 -11.02 4.32 -13.52
N THR A 212 -11.00 4.33 -12.19
CA THR A 212 -10.30 3.33 -11.38
C THR A 212 -11.25 2.77 -10.34
N PHE A 213 -11.27 1.45 -10.22
CA PHE A 213 -11.95 0.69 -9.17
C PHE A 213 -10.89 -0.09 -8.40
N ASP A 214 -10.87 0.08 -7.09
CA ASP A 214 -9.95 -0.59 -6.17
C ASP A 214 -10.74 -1.30 -5.07
N TYR A 215 -10.37 -2.54 -4.79
CA TYR A 215 -10.98 -3.38 -3.77
C TYR A 215 -9.89 -4.13 -3.01
N TYR A 216 -9.99 -4.09 -1.69
CA TYR A 216 -9.10 -4.81 -0.76
C TYR A 216 -9.92 -5.52 0.31
N HIS A 217 -9.55 -6.78 0.57
CA HIS A 217 -10.17 -7.61 1.63
C HIS A 217 -9.09 -8.33 2.44
#